data_d1dd1540e6b31bd7aa60a634406e9af5
#
_entry.id   d1dd1540e6b31bd7aa60a634406e9af5
#
_cell.length_a   1.000
_cell.length_b   1.000
_cell.length_c   1.000
_cell.angle_alpha   90.00
_cell.angle_beta   90.00
_cell.angle_gamma   90.00
#
_symmetry.space_group_name_H-M   'P 1'
#
loop_
_entity.id
_entity.type
_entity.pdbx_description
1 polymer ?
#
loop_
_entity_poly.entity_id
_entity_poly.type
_entity_poly.pdbx_seq_one_letter_code
_entity_poly.pdbx_strand_id
1 'polypeptide(L)'
;MDYVSTRNKERKVSAAYAIANGIAPDGGLYCPTAFPALTDADWKTLAESDYKGRSALILGKFLTDFTAEELADFASKAYADEKFGGADTAPVVKLGEGKNLLELWHGPTCAFKDMALQMLPHLLTASLRKTGETRTACILVATSGDTGKAALDGFHDVPGTKIMVYYPVDGVSPMQKLQMVTQEGGNVEVVAIRGNFDDAQSAVKRIFTDEDTRAALDKDGMMLSSANSINWGRLAPQIAYYVSAYCDMVAAGTIAQGDKINVCVPTGNFGNILAAYIAKKMGLPVNKFICASNRNNVLTDFFKKGGEYNRNRDFFTTTSPSMDILISSNLERLLFFASDFNDKLVAELMGKLNTEGSYKVAEDVFAKIEAEFDAGCCDDSHAADTINKLWKDENYLCDTHTAVAVRVYEDYRARTGDETPTVIASTASPFKFCRSVIEALGGTLENDDVTQLEVLSQLTGVPAPAPLAALAGKTPRFDRVVDKADILSTVGLLKDL
;
A
#
# COMPACT_ATOMS: atom_id res chain seq x y z
N MET A 1 -6.55 -21.42 -9.47
CA MET A 1 -5.27 -21.03 -8.82
C MET A 1 -5.37 -21.39 -7.35
N ASP A 2 -4.41 -22.17 -6.84
CA ASP A 2 -4.35 -22.49 -5.43
C ASP A 2 -3.48 -21.46 -4.69
N TYR A 3 -3.75 -21.28 -3.39
CA TYR A 3 -2.99 -20.44 -2.49
C TYR A 3 -2.43 -21.26 -1.32
N VAL A 4 -1.26 -20.86 -0.85
CA VAL A 4 -0.58 -21.48 0.29
C VAL A 4 -0.04 -20.43 1.24
N SER A 5 0.24 -20.81 2.50
CA SER A 5 0.98 -19.95 3.42
C SER A 5 2.46 -19.89 3.04
N THR A 6 3.09 -18.73 3.20
CA THR A 6 4.55 -18.57 3.07
C THR A 6 5.34 -19.43 4.08
N ARG A 7 4.70 -19.91 5.15
CA ARG A 7 5.35 -20.69 6.22
C ARG A 7 4.90 -22.15 6.28
N ASN A 8 3.86 -22.52 5.50
CA ASN A 8 3.38 -23.90 5.37
C ASN A 8 2.61 -24.05 4.07
N LYS A 9 3.19 -24.71 3.08
CA LYS A 9 2.59 -24.92 1.75
C LYS A 9 1.78 -26.18 1.61
N GLU A 10 1.66 -27.01 2.66
CA GLU A 10 0.93 -28.28 2.60
C GLU A 10 -0.59 -28.05 2.42
N ARG A 11 -1.11 -27.00 3.08
CA ARG A 11 -2.53 -26.65 2.98
C ARG A 11 -2.79 -25.68 1.83
N LYS A 12 -3.41 -26.20 0.79
CA LYS A 12 -3.90 -25.39 -0.34
C LYS A 12 -5.31 -24.85 -0.05
N VAL A 13 -5.54 -23.60 -0.41
CA VAL A 13 -6.83 -22.92 -0.25
C VAL A 13 -7.18 -22.15 -1.51
N SER A 14 -8.46 -21.76 -1.66
CA SER A 14 -8.92 -20.90 -2.76
C SER A 14 -8.52 -19.43 -2.54
N ALA A 15 -8.59 -18.59 -3.58
CA ALA A 15 -8.37 -17.16 -3.44
C ALA A 15 -9.40 -16.53 -2.48
N ALA A 16 -10.66 -16.91 -2.56
CA ALA A 16 -11.71 -16.45 -1.66
C ALA A 16 -11.39 -16.78 -0.20
N TYR A 17 -10.90 -17.99 0.09
CA TYR A 17 -10.50 -18.35 1.45
C TYR A 17 -9.31 -17.48 1.94
N ALA A 18 -8.30 -17.27 1.09
CA ALA A 18 -7.14 -16.44 1.42
C ALA A 18 -7.51 -14.98 1.71
N ILE A 19 -8.44 -14.43 0.93
CA ILE A 19 -8.93 -13.04 1.11
C ILE A 19 -9.81 -12.92 2.36
N ALA A 20 -10.73 -13.85 2.59
CA ALA A 20 -11.64 -13.83 3.73
C ALA A 20 -10.88 -13.88 5.08
N ASN A 21 -9.82 -14.70 5.15
CA ASN A 21 -9.03 -14.87 6.37
C ASN A 21 -7.88 -13.87 6.50
N GLY A 22 -7.36 -13.32 5.39
CA GLY A 22 -6.32 -12.30 5.36
C GLY A 22 -4.91 -12.79 5.72
N ILE A 23 -4.79 -13.64 6.75
CA ILE A 23 -3.53 -14.24 7.24
C ILE A 23 -3.74 -15.74 7.50
N ALA A 24 -2.70 -16.53 7.30
CA ALA A 24 -2.77 -17.96 7.58
C ALA A 24 -2.69 -18.28 9.09
N PRO A 25 -3.24 -19.42 9.55
CA PRO A 25 -3.24 -19.79 10.97
C PRO A 25 -1.85 -19.91 11.59
N ASP A 26 -0.82 -20.18 10.79
CA ASP A 26 0.59 -20.25 11.18
C ASP A 26 1.26 -18.86 11.25
N GLY A 27 0.51 -17.80 10.99
CA GLY A 27 0.99 -16.42 10.91
C GLY A 27 1.72 -16.07 9.61
N GLY A 28 1.78 -16.99 8.64
CA GLY A 28 2.31 -16.76 7.30
C GLY A 28 1.34 -16.02 6.41
N LEU A 29 1.82 -15.54 5.27
CA LEU A 29 1.05 -14.76 4.32
C LEU A 29 0.59 -15.65 3.16
N TYR A 30 -0.68 -15.52 2.74
CA TYR A 30 -1.17 -16.25 1.58
C TYR A 30 -0.52 -15.77 0.29
N CYS A 31 -0.06 -16.71 -0.53
CA CYS A 31 0.54 -16.51 -1.84
C CYS A 31 -0.04 -17.50 -2.87
N PRO A 32 -0.16 -17.11 -4.15
CA PRO A 32 -0.48 -18.07 -5.20
C PRO A 32 0.65 -19.10 -5.35
N THR A 33 0.30 -20.32 -5.76
CA THR A 33 1.26 -21.41 -5.95
C THR A 33 2.07 -21.29 -7.24
N ALA A 34 1.71 -20.39 -8.13
CA ALA A 34 2.40 -20.09 -9.38
C ALA A 34 2.05 -18.67 -9.87
N PHE A 35 2.88 -18.15 -10.76
CA PHE A 35 2.60 -16.89 -11.46
C PHE A 35 1.92 -17.17 -12.80
N PRO A 36 0.71 -16.63 -13.05
CA PRO A 36 0.08 -16.76 -14.35
C PRO A 36 0.80 -15.89 -15.38
N ALA A 37 1.06 -16.41 -16.56
CA ALA A 37 1.67 -15.64 -17.65
C ALA A 37 0.60 -14.81 -18.39
N LEU A 38 1.01 -13.62 -18.84
CA LEU A 38 0.26 -12.82 -19.80
C LEU A 38 0.58 -13.30 -21.22
N THR A 39 -0.45 -13.71 -21.93
CA THR A 39 -0.35 -14.15 -23.35
C THR A 39 -0.40 -12.95 -24.30
N ASP A 40 -0.05 -13.14 -25.58
CA ASP A 40 -0.18 -12.10 -26.61
C ASP A 40 -1.64 -11.62 -26.74
N ALA A 41 -2.63 -12.52 -26.57
CA ALA A 41 -4.04 -12.15 -26.53
C ALA A 41 -4.39 -11.27 -25.32
N ASP A 42 -3.81 -11.56 -24.16
CA ASP A 42 -3.98 -10.71 -22.97
C ASP A 42 -3.38 -9.32 -23.21
N TRP A 43 -2.17 -9.22 -23.77
CA TRP A 43 -1.52 -7.95 -24.09
C TRP A 43 -2.34 -7.11 -25.06
N LYS A 44 -2.94 -7.75 -26.07
CA LYS A 44 -3.84 -7.05 -27.00
C LYS A 44 -5.06 -6.51 -26.27
N THR A 45 -5.71 -7.32 -25.44
CA THR A 45 -6.89 -6.90 -24.65
C THR A 45 -6.53 -5.76 -23.69
N LEU A 46 -5.37 -5.85 -22.99
CA LEU A 46 -4.89 -4.81 -22.08
C LEU A 46 -4.65 -3.48 -22.81
N ALA A 47 -4.09 -3.51 -24.03
CA ALA A 47 -3.84 -2.30 -24.82
C ALA A 47 -5.14 -1.61 -25.26
N GLU A 48 -6.21 -2.37 -25.51
CA GLU A 48 -7.51 -1.88 -25.95
C GLU A 48 -8.47 -1.51 -24.78
N SER A 49 -8.10 -1.87 -23.54
CA SER A 49 -8.94 -1.66 -22.34
C SER A 49 -8.58 -0.40 -21.58
N ASP A 50 -9.58 0.17 -20.88
CA ASP A 50 -9.37 1.15 -19.83
C ASP A 50 -8.78 0.51 -18.55
N TYR A 51 -8.53 1.32 -17.51
CA TYR A 51 -8.00 0.82 -16.23
C TYR A 51 -8.90 -0.24 -15.57
N LYS A 52 -10.23 -0.09 -15.67
CA LYS A 52 -11.22 -1.02 -15.09
C LYS A 52 -11.12 -2.40 -15.74
N GLY A 53 -11.08 -2.43 -17.08
CA GLY A 53 -10.91 -3.66 -17.86
C GLY A 53 -9.54 -4.32 -17.61
N ARG A 54 -8.47 -3.54 -17.58
CA ARG A 54 -7.11 -4.01 -17.24
C ARG A 54 -7.06 -4.65 -15.85
N SER A 55 -7.67 -3.99 -14.87
CA SER A 55 -7.75 -4.49 -13.48
C SER A 55 -8.53 -5.81 -13.41
N ALA A 56 -9.69 -5.89 -14.04
CA ALA A 56 -10.50 -7.11 -14.06
C ALA A 56 -9.75 -8.29 -14.71
N LEU A 57 -9.04 -8.06 -15.83
CA LEU A 57 -8.24 -9.08 -16.51
C LEU A 57 -7.11 -9.59 -15.62
N ILE A 58 -6.34 -8.68 -15.03
CA ILE A 58 -5.20 -9.04 -14.16
C ILE A 58 -5.69 -9.82 -12.93
N LEU A 59 -6.75 -9.33 -12.27
CA LEU A 59 -7.33 -10.03 -11.12
C LEU A 59 -7.86 -11.41 -11.50
N GLY A 60 -8.49 -11.57 -12.67
CA GLY A 60 -8.99 -12.86 -13.16
C GLY A 60 -7.91 -13.92 -13.35
N LYS A 61 -6.65 -13.52 -13.59
CA LYS A 61 -5.53 -14.46 -13.67
C LYS A 61 -5.20 -15.10 -12.32
N PHE A 62 -5.44 -14.39 -11.22
CA PHE A 62 -5.17 -14.85 -9.86
C PHE A 62 -6.42 -15.40 -9.15
N LEU A 63 -7.53 -14.71 -9.26
CA LEU A 63 -8.77 -14.99 -8.52
C LEU A 63 -9.70 -15.93 -9.30
N THR A 64 -9.23 -17.14 -9.58
CA THR A 64 -9.90 -18.09 -10.49
C THR A 64 -11.19 -18.70 -9.93
N ASP A 65 -11.53 -18.44 -8.69
CA ASP A 65 -12.82 -18.76 -8.06
C ASP A 65 -13.86 -17.62 -8.15
N PHE A 66 -13.48 -16.51 -8.81
CA PHE A 66 -14.39 -15.42 -9.19
C PHE A 66 -14.66 -15.46 -10.69
N THR A 67 -15.86 -15.09 -11.10
CA THR A 67 -16.18 -15.01 -12.54
C THR A 67 -15.65 -13.71 -13.15
N ALA A 68 -15.51 -13.68 -14.47
CA ALA A 68 -15.08 -12.47 -15.18
C ALA A 68 -16.08 -11.32 -14.98
N GLU A 69 -17.39 -11.64 -14.93
CA GLU A 69 -18.47 -10.66 -14.69
C GLU A 69 -18.40 -10.09 -13.27
N GLU A 70 -18.13 -10.93 -12.25
CA GLU A 70 -17.93 -10.46 -10.88
C GLU A 70 -16.77 -9.46 -10.81
N LEU A 71 -15.61 -9.80 -11.40
CA LEU A 71 -14.43 -8.96 -11.35
C LEU A 71 -14.60 -7.66 -12.15
N ALA A 72 -15.31 -7.69 -13.28
CA ALA A 72 -15.64 -6.51 -14.06
C ALA A 72 -16.60 -5.58 -13.29
N ASP A 73 -17.61 -6.12 -12.62
CA ASP A 73 -18.54 -5.38 -11.77
C ASP A 73 -17.79 -4.71 -10.60
N PHE A 74 -16.90 -5.47 -9.93
CA PHE A 74 -16.10 -4.94 -8.82
C PHE A 74 -15.16 -3.83 -9.28
N ALA A 75 -14.48 -3.99 -10.42
CA ALA A 75 -13.60 -2.98 -10.97
C ALA A 75 -14.37 -1.70 -11.36
N SER A 76 -15.56 -1.86 -11.95
CA SER A 76 -16.43 -0.72 -12.30
C SER A 76 -16.87 0.07 -11.08
N LYS A 77 -17.19 -0.59 -9.96
CA LYS A 77 -17.59 0.04 -8.70
C LYS A 77 -16.41 0.64 -7.93
N ALA A 78 -15.29 -0.09 -7.89
CA ALA A 78 -14.08 0.33 -7.18
C ALA A 78 -13.44 1.57 -7.82
N TYR A 79 -13.39 1.61 -9.15
CA TYR A 79 -12.70 2.64 -9.92
C TYR A 79 -13.70 3.51 -10.72
N ALA A 80 -14.84 3.79 -10.11
CA ALA A 80 -15.86 4.64 -10.71
C ALA A 80 -15.31 6.07 -10.94
N ASP A 81 -15.69 6.69 -12.05
CA ASP A 81 -15.15 7.99 -12.49
C ASP A 81 -15.38 9.11 -11.47
N GLU A 82 -16.52 9.07 -10.78
CA GLU A 82 -16.84 10.00 -9.69
C GLU A 82 -15.93 9.86 -8.46
N LYS A 83 -15.28 8.69 -8.29
CA LYS A 83 -14.33 8.46 -7.19
C LYS A 83 -12.90 8.89 -7.55
N PHE A 84 -12.52 8.75 -8.83
CA PHE A 84 -11.14 8.97 -9.30
C PHE A 84 -11.00 10.21 -10.22
N GLY A 85 -12.02 11.04 -10.31
CA GLY A 85 -11.94 12.32 -11.01
C GLY A 85 -11.90 12.24 -12.54
N GLY A 86 -12.21 11.08 -13.13
CA GLY A 86 -12.24 10.87 -14.59
C GLY A 86 -11.76 9.50 -15.04
N ALA A 87 -11.58 9.32 -16.34
CA ALA A 87 -11.21 8.03 -16.94
C ALA A 87 -9.79 7.56 -16.59
N ASP A 88 -8.88 8.47 -16.28
CA ASP A 88 -7.47 8.16 -15.98
C ASP A 88 -7.30 7.89 -14.48
N THR A 89 -7.62 6.67 -14.07
CA THR A 89 -7.54 6.24 -12.67
C THR A 89 -6.10 6.27 -12.10
N ALA A 90 -5.10 5.99 -12.94
CA ALA A 90 -3.69 5.92 -12.57
C ALA A 90 -2.80 6.45 -13.71
N PRO A 91 -2.84 7.75 -14.01
CA PRO A 91 -2.14 8.34 -15.15
C PRO A 91 -0.62 8.30 -14.97
N VAL A 92 0.09 8.27 -16.09
CA VAL A 92 1.55 8.37 -16.16
C VAL A 92 1.94 9.76 -16.65
N VAL A 93 2.60 10.53 -15.81
CA VAL A 93 3.15 11.85 -16.16
C VAL A 93 4.61 11.72 -16.54
N LYS A 94 4.93 12.03 -17.79
CA LYS A 94 6.31 11.99 -18.30
C LYS A 94 7.06 13.25 -17.89
N LEU A 95 8.17 13.09 -17.21
CA LEU A 95 9.13 14.15 -16.88
C LEU A 95 10.47 13.95 -17.60
N GLY A 96 11.40 14.87 -17.39
CA GLY A 96 12.75 14.79 -17.95
C GLY A 96 13.55 13.59 -17.43
N GLU A 97 14.65 13.28 -18.15
CA GLU A 97 15.65 12.28 -17.73
C GLU A 97 15.11 10.85 -17.51
N GLY A 98 14.11 10.43 -18.31
CA GLY A 98 13.56 9.08 -18.24
C GLY A 98 12.59 8.82 -17.08
N LYS A 99 12.22 9.85 -16.31
CA LYS A 99 11.22 9.77 -15.23
C LYS A 99 9.82 9.70 -15.80
N ASN A 100 9.05 8.71 -15.37
CA ASN A 100 7.62 8.58 -15.68
C ASN A 100 6.88 8.37 -14.35
N LEU A 101 6.21 9.41 -13.85
CA LEU A 101 5.53 9.40 -12.56
C LEU A 101 4.17 8.70 -12.72
N LEU A 102 4.00 7.57 -12.07
CA LEU A 102 2.72 6.87 -11.99
C LEU A 102 1.92 7.44 -10.82
N GLU A 103 0.95 8.30 -11.12
CA GLU A 103 0.12 8.94 -10.10
C GLU A 103 -0.98 8.01 -9.61
N LEU A 104 -0.87 7.56 -8.37
CA LEU A 104 -1.77 6.59 -7.74
C LEU A 104 -2.71 7.23 -6.69
N TRP A 105 -2.82 8.55 -6.69
CA TRP A 105 -3.48 9.31 -5.63
C TRP A 105 -4.72 10.09 -6.06
N HIS A 106 -5.29 9.79 -7.22
CA HIS A 106 -6.52 10.42 -7.71
C HIS A 106 -7.80 9.86 -7.07
N GLY A 107 -7.68 8.86 -6.21
CA GLY A 107 -8.82 8.27 -5.50
C GLY A 107 -9.35 9.13 -4.34
N PRO A 108 -10.43 8.67 -3.68
CA PRO A 108 -11.20 9.45 -2.70
C PRO A 108 -10.41 9.86 -1.46
N THR A 109 -9.29 9.23 -1.16
CA THR A 109 -8.46 9.60 0.00
C THR A 109 -7.12 10.22 -0.38
N CYS A 110 -6.89 10.43 -1.68
CA CYS A 110 -5.70 11.04 -2.24
C CYS A 110 -4.39 10.31 -1.89
N ALA A 111 -4.42 8.96 -1.87
CA ALA A 111 -3.26 8.09 -1.67
C ALA A 111 -3.41 6.78 -2.46
N PHE A 112 -2.27 6.17 -2.85
CA PHE A 112 -2.24 4.92 -3.64
C PHE A 112 -3.01 3.76 -3.00
N LYS A 113 -3.25 3.85 -1.71
CA LYS A 113 -3.97 2.82 -0.95
C LYS A 113 -5.41 2.66 -1.41
N ASP A 114 -5.99 3.70 -2.02
CA ASP A 114 -7.31 3.64 -2.65
C ASP A 114 -7.36 2.60 -3.77
N MET A 115 -6.29 2.44 -4.54
CA MET A 115 -6.20 1.49 -5.64
C MET A 115 -6.52 0.04 -5.21
N ALA A 116 -6.23 -0.30 -3.97
CA ALA A 116 -6.53 -1.60 -3.41
C ALA A 116 -7.73 -1.58 -2.44
N LEU A 117 -7.90 -0.52 -1.66
CA LEU A 117 -8.92 -0.47 -0.61
C LEU A 117 -10.31 -0.07 -1.12
N GLN A 118 -10.44 0.46 -2.33
CA GLN A 118 -11.73 0.55 -3.01
C GLN A 118 -12.17 -0.80 -3.61
N MET A 119 -11.21 -1.68 -3.97
CA MET A 119 -11.48 -3.02 -4.51
C MET A 119 -11.73 -4.07 -3.40
N LEU A 120 -10.98 -4.00 -2.30
CA LEU A 120 -10.98 -5.02 -1.24
C LEU A 120 -12.37 -5.29 -0.63
N PRO A 121 -13.24 -4.30 -0.37
CA PRO A 121 -14.57 -4.57 0.17
C PRO A 121 -15.41 -5.48 -0.73
N HIS A 122 -15.34 -5.30 -2.04
CA HIS A 122 -16.05 -6.15 -3.00
C HIS A 122 -15.49 -7.57 -3.00
N LEU A 123 -14.16 -7.70 -3.03
CA LEU A 123 -13.48 -9.00 -2.96
C LEU A 123 -13.77 -9.71 -1.64
N LEU A 124 -13.70 -8.99 -0.51
CA LEU A 124 -13.91 -9.58 0.82
C LEU A 124 -15.34 -10.09 1.00
N THR A 125 -16.33 -9.26 0.72
CA THR A 125 -17.74 -9.65 0.87
C THR A 125 -18.14 -10.80 -0.06
N ALA A 126 -17.62 -10.81 -1.28
CA ALA A 126 -17.81 -11.95 -2.19
C ALA A 126 -17.08 -13.21 -1.68
N SER A 127 -15.87 -13.05 -1.13
CA SER A 127 -15.09 -14.15 -0.53
C SER A 127 -15.82 -14.79 0.65
N LEU A 128 -16.38 -13.99 1.55
CA LEU A 128 -17.20 -14.50 2.67
C LEU A 128 -18.38 -15.34 2.15
N ARG A 129 -19.12 -14.85 1.17
CA ARG A 129 -20.21 -15.61 0.56
C ARG A 129 -19.74 -16.91 -0.08
N LYS A 130 -18.65 -16.89 -0.85
CA LYS A 130 -18.07 -18.06 -1.53
C LYS A 130 -17.54 -19.13 -0.56
N THR A 131 -17.10 -18.72 0.62
CA THR A 131 -16.63 -19.62 1.69
C THR A 131 -17.73 -20.07 2.65
N GLY A 132 -18.97 -19.61 2.45
CA GLY A 132 -20.10 -19.91 3.33
C GLY A 132 -20.04 -19.24 4.70
N GLU A 133 -19.24 -18.19 4.84
CA GLU A 133 -19.14 -17.40 6.07
C GLU A 133 -20.36 -16.46 6.19
N THR A 134 -21.04 -16.53 7.31
CA THR A 134 -22.28 -15.76 7.58
C THR A 134 -22.10 -14.70 8.67
N ARG A 135 -20.97 -14.74 9.36
CA ARG A 135 -20.68 -13.75 10.42
C ARG A 135 -20.30 -12.39 9.82
N THR A 136 -20.58 -11.33 10.55
CA THR A 136 -20.12 -9.98 10.21
C THR A 136 -18.60 -9.88 10.34
N ALA A 137 -17.91 -9.43 9.29
CA ALA A 137 -16.47 -9.22 9.31
C ALA A 137 -16.12 -7.91 10.01
N CYS A 138 -15.46 -8.01 11.16
CA CYS A 138 -14.91 -6.87 11.90
C CYS A 138 -13.47 -6.60 11.48
N ILE A 139 -13.26 -5.54 10.71
CA ILE A 139 -11.99 -5.18 10.13
C ILE A 139 -11.24 -4.27 11.09
N LEU A 140 -10.11 -4.75 11.60
CA LEU A 140 -9.24 -3.97 12.47
C LEU A 140 -8.00 -3.50 11.68
N VAL A 141 -7.71 -2.22 11.77
CA VAL A 141 -6.59 -1.58 11.06
C VAL A 141 -5.76 -0.76 12.01
N ALA A 142 -4.48 -1.11 12.18
CA ALA A 142 -3.49 -0.18 12.72
C ALA A 142 -2.89 0.64 11.57
N THR A 143 -2.76 1.95 11.76
CA THR A 143 -2.33 2.85 10.68
C THR A 143 -1.36 3.94 11.16
N SER A 144 -0.48 4.36 10.25
CA SER A 144 0.29 5.61 10.32
C SER A 144 -0.36 6.76 9.52
N GLY A 145 -1.67 6.64 9.19
CA GLY A 145 -2.45 7.67 8.50
C GLY A 145 -3.21 7.15 7.28
N ASP A 146 -2.58 7.12 6.11
CA ASP A 146 -3.24 6.84 4.82
C ASP A 146 -4.00 5.52 4.75
N THR A 147 -3.43 4.44 5.32
CA THR A 147 -4.09 3.13 5.28
C THR A 147 -5.40 3.13 6.04
N GLY A 148 -5.42 3.80 7.22
CA GLY A 148 -6.63 3.91 8.02
C GLY A 148 -7.73 4.65 7.29
N LYS A 149 -7.41 5.84 6.74
CA LYS A 149 -8.39 6.62 5.98
C LYS A 149 -8.90 5.87 4.76
N ALA A 150 -8.01 5.26 3.97
CA ALA A 150 -8.43 4.53 2.77
C ALA A 150 -9.28 3.28 3.11
N ALA A 151 -9.00 2.61 4.24
CA ALA A 151 -9.82 1.48 4.70
C ALA A 151 -11.19 1.96 5.20
N LEU A 152 -11.25 3.04 5.98
CA LEU A 152 -12.51 3.65 6.41
C LEU A 152 -13.37 4.01 5.22
N ASP A 153 -12.79 4.66 4.22
CA ASP A 153 -13.49 5.08 3.02
C ASP A 153 -14.02 3.90 2.19
N GLY A 154 -13.19 2.87 2.01
CA GLY A 154 -13.59 1.69 1.25
C GLY A 154 -14.65 0.84 1.93
N PHE A 155 -14.65 0.75 3.25
CA PHE A 155 -15.55 -0.12 4.02
C PHE A 155 -16.77 0.60 4.64
N HIS A 156 -16.87 1.94 4.56
CA HIS A 156 -18.01 2.63 5.14
C HIS A 156 -19.31 2.16 4.50
N ASP A 157 -20.28 1.85 5.35
CA ASP A 157 -21.62 1.37 4.98
C ASP A 157 -21.65 0.12 4.07
N VAL A 158 -20.56 -0.66 4.04
CA VAL A 158 -20.53 -1.94 3.32
C VAL A 158 -21.26 -3.00 4.14
N PRO A 159 -22.37 -3.60 3.62
CA PRO A 159 -23.15 -4.58 4.35
C PRO A 159 -22.33 -5.81 4.78
N GLY A 160 -22.55 -6.27 6.03
CA GLY A 160 -21.85 -7.43 6.58
C GLY A 160 -20.42 -7.13 7.03
N THR A 161 -20.05 -5.84 7.12
CA THR A 161 -18.73 -5.42 7.62
C THR A 161 -18.88 -4.35 8.70
N LYS A 162 -17.93 -4.33 9.63
CA LYS A 162 -17.67 -3.26 10.59
C LYS A 162 -16.19 -2.95 10.55
N ILE A 163 -15.82 -1.69 10.70
CA ILE A 163 -14.39 -1.31 10.64
C ILE A 163 -14.01 -0.43 11.83
N MET A 164 -12.89 -0.77 12.45
CA MET A 164 -12.28 0.03 13.51
C MET A 164 -10.82 0.32 13.16
N VAL A 165 -10.47 1.59 13.17
CA VAL A 165 -9.12 2.08 12.87
C VAL A 165 -8.46 2.60 14.12
N TYR A 166 -7.23 2.13 14.36
CA TYR A 166 -6.37 2.59 15.45
C TYR A 166 -5.19 3.36 14.89
N TYR A 167 -4.98 4.57 15.41
CA TYR A 167 -3.85 5.42 15.00
C TYR A 167 -3.12 5.99 16.21
N PRO A 168 -1.79 6.24 16.14
CA PRO A 168 -1.04 6.89 17.21
C PRO A 168 -1.41 8.38 17.29
N VAL A 169 -1.60 8.88 18.52
CA VAL A 169 -1.99 10.29 18.76
C VAL A 169 -1.06 11.27 18.04
N ASP A 170 0.25 11.02 18.08
CA ASP A 170 1.30 11.92 17.58
C ASP A 170 2.04 11.37 16.34
N GLY A 171 1.47 10.36 15.66
CA GLY A 171 2.17 9.66 14.58
C GLY A 171 1.53 9.81 13.19
N VAL A 172 0.59 10.75 13.01
CA VAL A 172 -0.10 11.00 11.75
C VAL A 172 -0.10 12.50 11.43
N SER A 173 -0.11 12.86 10.14
CA SER A 173 -0.22 14.28 9.78
C SER A 173 -1.59 14.84 10.22
N PRO A 174 -1.70 16.16 10.48
CA PRO A 174 -2.97 16.78 10.84
C PRO A 174 -4.06 16.51 9.80
N MET A 175 -3.73 16.56 8.52
CA MET A 175 -4.66 16.27 7.42
C MET A 175 -5.11 14.81 7.43
N GLN A 176 -4.20 13.86 7.65
CA GLN A 176 -4.55 12.44 7.79
C GLN A 176 -5.46 12.19 8.99
N LYS A 177 -5.17 12.84 10.13
CA LYS A 177 -6.03 12.77 11.32
C LYS A 177 -7.44 13.30 11.01
N LEU A 178 -7.52 14.49 10.42
CA LEU A 178 -8.80 15.10 10.07
C LEU A 178 -9.62 14.21 9.13
N GLN A 179 -9.00 13.63 8.12
CA GLN A 179 -9.64 12.69 7.20
C GLN A 179 -10.25 11.47 7.93
N MET A 180 -9.58 10.94 8.96
CA MET A 180 -10.07 9.79 9.73
C MET A 180 -11.17 10.17 10.71
N VAL A 181 -10.94 11.22 11.52
CA VAL A 181 -11.89 11.57 12.58
C VAL A 181 -13.19 12.20 12.09
N THR A 182 -13.23 12.62 10.82
CA THR A 182 -14.45 13.14 10.14
C THR A 182 -15.11 12.11 9.22
N GLN A 183 -14.64 10.84 9.22
CA GLN A 183 -15.20 9.80 8.37
C GLN A 183 -16.70 9.59 8.66
N GLU A 184 -17.51 9.56 7.63
CA GLU A 184 -18.94 9.23 7.66
C GLU A 184 -19.14 7.71 7.57
N GLY A 185 -20.36 7.25 7.88
CA GLY A 185 -20.74 5.84 7.87
C GLY A 185 -21.26 5.36 9.23
N GLY A 186 -22.17 4.38 9.20
CA GLY A 186 -22.79 3.79 10.40
C GLY A 186 -22.00 2.62 10.99
N ASN A 187 -21.08 2.04 10.21
CA ASN A 187 -20.33 0.84 10.59
C ASN A 187 -18.83 1.12 10.85
N VAL A 188 -18.46 2.38 11.15
CA VAL A 188 -17.07 2.82 11.30
C VAL A 188 -16.78 3.35 12.69
N GLU A 189 -15.59 3.04 13.24
CA GLU A 189 -15.08 3.58 14.49
C GLU A 189 -13.60 3.95 14.34
N VAL A 190 -13.16 5.02 15.01
CA VAL A 190 -11.78 5.50 14.97
C VAL A 190 -11.29 5.76 16.40
N VAL A 191 -10.20 5.12 16.78
CA VAL A 191 -9.63 5.18 18.13
C VAL A 191 -8.18 5.62 18.07
N ALA A 192 -7.85 6.70 18.76
CA ALA A 192 -6.47 7.12 18.93
C ALA A 192 -5.81 6.34 20.09
N ILE A 193 -4.54 5.96 19.90
CA ILE A 193 -3.74 5.25 20.93
C ILE A 193 -2.59 6.16 21.37
N ARG A 194 -2.38 6.28 22.69
CA ARG A 194 -1.17 6.88 23.24
C ARG A 194 0.02 5.95 23.00
N GLY A 195 0.97 6.38 22.16
CA GLY A 195 2.11 5.61 21.73
C GLY A 195 2.46 5.88 20.27
N ASN A 196 3.33 5.06 19.70
CA ASN A 196 3.73 5.12 18.30
C ASN A 196 2.96 4.11 17.43
N PHE A 197 3.32 4.03 16.15
CA PHE A 197 2.68 3.10 15.21
C PHE A 197 2.89 1.62 15.60
N ASP A 198 4.08 1.27 16.11
CA ASP A 198 4.36 -0.11 16.56
C ASP A 198 3.52 -0.50 17.77
N ASP A 199 3.22 0.47 18.65
CA ASP A 199 2.29 0.28 19.76
C ASP A 199 0.87 -0.01 19.26
N ALA A 200 0.38 0.77 18.28
CA ALA A 200 -0.93 0.55 17.67
C ALA A 200 -1.01 -0.81 16.97
N GLN A 201 0.04 -1.19 16.23
CA GLN A 201 0.12 -2.47 15.55
C GLN A 201 0.17 -3.66 16.53
N SER A 202 0.94 -3.52 17.61
CA SER A 202 1.03 -4.54 18.67
C SER A 202 -0.29 -4.70 19.41
N ALA A 203 -0.98 -3.59 19.64
CA ALA A 203 -2.29 -3.59 20.28
C ALA A 203 -3.36 -4.29 19.41
N VAL A 204 -3.40 -4.02 18.10
CA VAL A 204 -4.28 -4.74 17.17
C VAL A 204 -3.94 -6.24 17.12
N LYS A 205 -2.65 -6.62 17.07
CA LYS A 205 -2.24 -8.02 17.15
C LYS A 205 -2.75 -8.71 18.43
N ARG A 206 -2.72 -8.00 19.56
CA ARG A 206 -3.23 -8.51 20.81
C ARG A 206 -4.72 -8.86 20.72
N ILE A 207 -5.55 -8.01 20.07
CA ILE A 207 -6.97 -8.31 19.84
C ILE A 207 -7.12 -9.60 19.00
N PHE A 208 -6.33 -9.75 17.94
CA PHE A 208 -6.39 -10.95 17.08
C PHE A 208 -5.99 -12.24 17.77
N THR A 209 -5.15 -12.18 18.81
CA THR A 209 -4.63 -13.34 19.54
C THR A 209 -5.36 -13.62 20.86
N ASP A 210 -6.20 -12.70 21.33
CA ASP A 210 -6.97 -12.84 22.57
C ASP A 210 -8.16 -13.80 22.38
N GLU A 211 -8.07 -14.98 22.97
CA GLU A 211 -9.06 -16.04 22.81
C GLU A 211 -10.43 -15.65 23.36
N ASP A 212 -10.47 -14.95 24.51
CA ASP A 212 -11.72 -14.52 25.14
C ASP A 212 -12.44 -13.49 24.26
N THR A 213 -11.71 -12.53 23.71
CA THR A 213 -12.25 -11.53 22.78
C THR A 213 -12.79 -12.19 21.52
N ARG A 214 -12.05 -13.14 20.94
CA ARG A 214 -12.51 -13.88 19.75
C ARG A 214 -13.75 -14.71 20.02
N ALA A 215 -13.81 -15.40 21.15
CA ALA A 215 -14.98 -16.19 21.55
C ALA A 215 -16.21 -15.28 21.81
N ALA A 216 -16.01 -14.11 22.39
CA ALA A 216 -17.08 -13.14 22.59
C ALA A 216 -17.64 -12.60 21.26
N LEU A 217 -16.77 -12.25 20.31
CA LEU A 217 -17.17 -11.82 18.97
C LEU A 217 -17.89 -12.94 18.21
N ASP A 218 -17.38 -14.17 18.27
CA ASP A 218 -17.98 -15.32 17.60
C ASP A 218 -19.41 -15.59 18.10
N LYS A 219 -19.62 -15.50 19.42
CA LYS A 219 -20.95 -15.62 20.06
C LYS A 219 -21.94 -14.56 19.55
N ASP A 220 -21.44 -13.37 19.21
CA ASP A 220 -22.25 -12.26 18.69
C ASP A 220 -22.34 -12.30 17.13
N GLY A 221 -21.95 -13.40 16.49
CA GLY A 221 -22.00 -13.57 15.04
C GLY A 221 -20.98 -12.67 14.30
N MET A 222 -19.86 -12.38 14.91
CA MET A 222 -18.79 -11.53 14.34
C MET A 222 -17.47 -12.30 14.21
N MET A 223 -16.66 -11.96 13.21
CA MET A 223 -15.31 -12.48 13.03
C MET A 223 -14.31 -11.36 12.79
N LEU A 224 -13.08 -11.56 13.22
CA LEU A 224 -12.01 -10.59 12.94
C LEU A 224 -11.46 -10.78 11.53
N SER A 225 -11.23 -9.67 10.84
CA SER A 225 -10.54 -9.61 9.55
C SER A 225 -9.60 -8.40 9.50
N SER A 226 -8.73 -8.36 8.49
CA SER A 226 -7.76 -7.28 8.34
C SER A 226 -7.72 -6.73 6.92
N ALA A 227 -7.67 -5.40 6.82
CA ALA A 227 -7.43 -4.68 5.57
C ALA A 227 -5.96 -4.20 5.42
N ASN A 228 -5.03 -4.70 6.23
CA ASN A 228 -3.62 -4.38 6.10
C ASN A 228 -3.00 -5.06 4.86
N SER A 229 -1.80 -4.62 4.45
CA SER A 229 -1.12 -5.12 3.23
C SER A 229 -0.75 -6.61 3.25
N ILE A 230 -0.92 -7.28 4.38
CA ILE A 230 -0.77 -8.73 4.52
C ILE A 230 -1.88 -9.51 3.82
N ASN A 231 -3.08 -8.94 3.66
CA ASN A 231 -4.19 -9.58 2.95
C ASN A 231 -3.90 -9.60 1.43
N TRP A 232 -4.03 -10.78 0.81
CA TRP A 232 -3.84 -10.95 -0.64
C TRP A 232 -4.80 -10.08 -1.46
N GLY A 233 -6.05 -9.95 -1.02
CA GLY A 233 -7.06 -9.11 -1.66
C GLY A 233 -6.70 -7.61 -1.69
N ARG A 234 -5.73 -7.20 -0.85
CA ARG A 234 -5.15 -5.86 -0.91
C ARG A 234 -3.90 -5.78 -1.78
N LEU A 235 -3.16 -6.88 -1.93
CA LEU A 235 -1.95 -6.91 -2.75
C LEU A 235 -2.28 -7.07 -4.23
N ALA A 236 -3.16 -8.00 -4.57
CA ALA A 236 -3.47 -8.36 -5.96
C ALA A 236 -3.94 -7.18 -6.84
N PRO A 237 -4.81 -6.25 -6.37
CA PRO A 237 -5.22 -5.10 -7.18
C PRO A 237 -4.06 -4.18 -7.57
N GLN A 238 -2.98 -4.18 -6.80
CA GLN A 238 -1.82 -3.35 -7.07
C GLN A 238 -0.98 -3.82 -8.27
N ILE A 239 -1.13 -5.06 -8.70
CA ILE A 239 -0.45 -5.59 -9.88
C ILE A 239 -0.94 -4.87 -11.14
N ALA A 240 -2.23 -4.53 -11.17
CA ALA A 240 -2.89 -3.95 -12.34
C ALA A 240 -2.31 -2.59 -12.75
N TYR A 241 -1.98 -1.70 -11.82
CA TYR A 241 -1.53 -0.36 -12.18
C TYR A 241 -0.12 -0.35 -12.81
N TYR A 242 0.74 -1.31 -12.53
CA TYR A 242 2.03 -1.42 -13.24
C TYR A 242 1.88 -1.92 -14.67
N VAL A 243 0.99 -2.88 -14.88
CA VAL A 243 0.65 -3.35 -16.23
C VAL A 243 -0.04 -2.23 -17.01
N SER A 244 -0.96 -1.49 -16.36
CA SER A 244 -1.61 -0.32 -16.96
C SER A 244 -0.62 0.76 -17.35
N ALA A 245 0.28 1.15 -16.45
CA ALA A 245 1.31 2.14 -16.73
C ALA A 245 2.18 1.76 -17.95
N TYR A 246 2.53 0.49 -18.06
CA TYR A 246 3.27 0.00 -19.23
C TYR A 246 2.47 0.16 -20.53
N CYS A 247 1.20 -0.23 -20.53
CA CYS A 247 0.31 -0.05 -21.69
C CYS A 247 0.19 1.43 -22.08
N ASP A 248 0.05 2.32 -21.08
CA ASP A 248 -0.08 3.77 -21.33
C ASP A 248 1.21 4.37 -21.88
N MET A 249 2.37 3.94 -21.40
CA MET A 249 3.67 4.35 -21.95
C MET A 249 3.88 3.88 -23.39
N VAL A 250 3.43 2.68 -23.72
CA VAL A 250 3.44 2.17 -25.11
C VAL A 250 2.47 2.98 -25.98
N ALA A 251 1.25 3.21 -25.52
CA ALA A 251 0.25 3.99 -26.25
C ALA A 251 0.69 5.44 -26.49
N ALA A 252 1.40 6.05 -25.53
CA ALA A 252 1.97 7.38 -25.65
C ALA A 252 3.26 7.44 -26.51
N GLY A 253 3.77 6.30 -26.98
CA GLY A 253 5.03 6.23 -27.72
C GLY A 253 6.27 6.55 -26.88
N THR A 254 6.19 6.49 -25.58
CA THR A 254 7.33 6.68 -24.66
C THR A 254 8.30 5.49 -24.75
N ILE A 255 7.77 4.30 -24.94
CA ILE A 255 8.49 3.04 -25.17
C ILE A 255 7.78 2.24 -26.28
N ALA A 256 8.47 1.28 -26.86
CA ALA A 256 7.86 0.28 -27.75
C ALA A 256 7.41 -0.96 -26.94
N GLN A 257 6.46 -1.71 -27.49
CA GLN A 257 6.06 -2.99 -26.90
C GLN A 257 7.25 -3.95 -26.82
N GLY A 258 7.54 -4.47 -25.63
CA GLY A 258 8.70 -5.33 -25.33
C GLY A 258 9.92 -4.60 -24.79
N ASP A 259 9.95 -3.27 -24.86
CA ASP A 259 11.01 -2.48 -24.22
C ASP A 259 10.98 -2.67 -22.70
N LYS A 260 12.14 -2.71 -22.09
CA LYS A 260 12.25 -2.82 -20.63
C LYS A 260 12.05 -1.48 -19.96
N ILE A 261 11.46 -1.52 -18.78
CA ILE A 261 11.34 -0.38 -17.86
C ILE A 261 12.01 -0.70 -16.53
N ASN A 262 12.46 0.31 -15.81
CA ASN A 262 12.72 0.19 -14.38
C ASN A 262 11.46 0.60 -13.60
N VAL A 263 11.36 0.14 -12.35
CA VAL A 263 10.29 0.53 -11.43
C VAL A 263 10.91 1.00 -10.12
N CYS A 264 10.69 2.27 -9.76
CA CYS A 264 11.14 2.86 -8.50
C CYS A 264 9.95 3.11 -7.57
N VAL A 265 10.04 2.67 -6.33
CA VAL A 265 8.91 2.71 -5.40
C VAL A 265 9.33 3.22 -4.03
N PRO A 266 8.66 4.28 -3.50
CA PRO A 266 8.82 4.67 -2.10
C PRO A 266 8.21 3.56 -1.24
N THR A 267 9.06 2.86 -0.47
CA THR A 267 8.72 1.55 0.06
C THR A 267 8.72 1.53 1.60
N GLY A 268 7.59 1.14 2.18
CA GLY A 268 7.46 0.76 3.59
C GLY A 268 7.20 -0.75 3.71
N ASN A 269 5.93 -1.17 3.76
CA ASN A 269 5.52 -2.58 3.94
C ASN A 269 5.75 -3.50 2.72
N PHE A 270 6.48 -3.06 1.72
CA PHE A 270 6.89 -3.82 0.53
C PHE A 270 5.75 -4.28 -0.40
N GLY A 271 4.50 -3.98 -0.11
CA GLY A 271 3.36 -4.45 -0.91
C GLY A 271 3.36 -3.90 -2.33
N ASN A 272 3.59 -2.61 -2.48
CA ASN A 272 3.57 -1.90 -3.76
C ASN A 272 4.68 -2.41 -4.70
N ILE A 273 5.95 -2.43 -4.28
CA ILE A 273 7.06 -2.91 -5.11
C ILE A 273 6.96 -4.43 -5.39
N LEU A 274 6.40 -5.20 -4.46
CA LEU A 274 6.13 -6.63 -4.66
C LEU A 274 5.07 -6.85 -5.74
N ALA A 275 4.07 -5.98 -5.85
CA ALA A 275 3.08 -6.05 -6.92
C ALA A 275 3.74 -5.86 -8.31
N ALA A 276 4.70 -4.93 -8.42
CA ALA A 276 5.53 -4.78 -9.63
C ALA A 276 6.37 -6.04 -9.91
N TYR A 277 6.96 -6.63 -8.88
CA TYR A 277 7.71 -7.89 -9.01
C TYR A 277 6.82 -9.03 -9.52
N ILE A 278 5.61 -9.16 -9.00
CA ILE A 278 4.64 -10.15 -9.48
C ILE A 278 4.25 -9.87 -10.93
N ALA A 279 4.02 -8.61 -11.31
CA ALA A 279 3.77 -8.23 -12.71
C ALA A 279 4.92 -8.66 -13.64
N LYS A 280 6.18 -8.51 -13.21
CA LYS A 280 7.35 -9.04 -13.96
C LYS A 280 7.28 -10.55 -14.12
N LYS A 281 6.91 -11.27 -13.07
CA LYS A 281 6.76 -12.74 -13.14
C LYS A 281 5.60 -13.18 -14.04
N MET A 282 4.64 -12.29 -14.31
CA MET A 282 3.58 -12.49 -15.31
C MET A 282 4.03 -12.18 -16.74
N GLY A 283 5.18 -11.54 -16.95
CA GLY A 283 5.73 -11.20 -18.26
C GLY A 283 5.85 -9.70 -18.53
N LEU A 284 5.59 -8.81 -17.54
CA LEU A 284 5.88 -7.38 -17.69
C LEU A 284 7.41 -7.18 -17.87
N PRO A 285 7.87 -6.46 -18.91
CA PRO A 285 9.30 -6.31 -19.18
C PRO A 285 9.97 -5.32 -18.20
N VAL A 286 10.28 -5.77 -16.99
CA VAL A 286 10.99 -4.97 -15.99
C VAL A 286 12.48 -5.33 -15.98
N ASN A 287 13.33 -4.32 -16.10
CA ASN A 287 14.79 -4.45 -15.98
C ASN A 287 15.18 -4.52 -14.50
N LYS A 288 14.92 -3.47 -13.72
CA LYS A 288 15.32 -3.33 -12.32
C LYS A 288 14.19 -2.77 -11.46
N PHE A 289 14.10 -3.24 -10.23
CA PHE A 289 13.30 -2.64 -9.16
C PHE A 289 14.21 -1.79 -8.28
N ILE A 290 13.81 -0.55 -7.99
CA ILE A 290 14.57 0.38 -7.16
C ILE A 290 13.73 0.64 -5.90
N CYS A 291 14.16 0.05 -4.78
CA CYS A 291 13.52 0.18 -3.49
C CYS A 291 14.01 1.45 -2.80
N ALA A 292 13.15 2.46 -2.70
CA ALA A 292 13.47 3.71 -2.06
C ALA A 292 13.00 3.71 -0.60
N SER A 293 13.90 4.02 0.33
CA SER A 293 13.62 4.17 1.76
C SER A 293 13.81 5.63 2.20
N ASN A 294 13.13 6.03 3.28
CA ASN A 294 13.48 7.24 4.00
C ASN A 294 14.59 6.95 5.04
N ARG A 295 14.74 7.78 6.06
CA ARG A 295 15.74 7.58 7.11
C ARG A 295 15.59 6.24 7.84
N ASN A 296 14.39 5.63 7.86
CA ASN A 296 14.16 4.27 8.34
C ASN A 296 14.55 3.26 7.25
N ASN A 297 15.84 3.12 7.00
CA ASN A 297 16.42 2.48 5.84
C ASN A 297 16.66 0.97 5.97
N VAL A 298 15.84 0.26 6.75
CA VAL A 298 15.99 -1.19 6.98
C VAL A 298 16.01 -2.01 5.66
N LEU A 299 15.18 -1.61 4.69
CA LEU A 299 15.14 -2.27 3.38
C LEU A 299 16.38 -1.94 2.54
N THR A 300 16.83 -0.68 2.54
CA THR A 300 18.08 -0.31 1.84
C THR A 300 19.25 -1.13 2.38
N ASP A 301 19.37 -1.26 3.69
CA ASP A 301 20.41 -2.09 4.31
C ASP A 301 20.28 -3.56 3.92
N PHE A 302 19.07 -4.12 3.92
CA PHE A 302 18.82 -5.48 3.46
C PHE A 302 19.39 -5.75 2.06
N PHE A 303 19.10 -4.87 1.10
CA PHE A 303 19.59 -5.03 -0.28
C PHE A 303 21.09 -4.74 -0.41
N LYS A 304 21.64 -3.80 0.37
CA LYS A 304 23.06 -3.39 0.25
C LYS A 304 24.02 -4.21 1.11
N LYS A 305 23.52 -4.94 2.12
CA LYS A 305 24.32 -5.74 3.05
C LYS A 305 24.14 -7.25 2.87
N GLY A 306 23.92 -7.71 1.64
CA GLY A 306 23.91 -9.14 1.31
C GLY A 306 22.75 -9.91 1.96
N GLY A 307 21.56 -9.33 2.04
CA GLY A 307 20.36 -9.99 2.58
C GLY A 307 20.31 -10.05 4.12
N GLU A 308 21.06 -9.19 4.80
CA GLU A 308 20.96 -9.03 6.24
C GLU A 308 19.79 -8.10 6.60
N TYR A 309 18.80 -8.60 7.31
CA TYR A 309 17.69 -7.84 7.85
C TYR A 309 17.83 -7.68 9.36
N ASN A 310 17.79 -6.43 9.84
CA ASN A 310 17.93 -6.15 11.27
C ASN A 310 16.97 -5.02 11.68
N ARG A 311 15.97 -5.35 12.53
CA ARG A 311 15.00 -4.41 13.08
C ARG A 311 15.47 -3.73 14.37
N ASN A 312 16.57 -4.21 14.97
CA ASN A 312 17.12 -3.66 16.23
C ASN A 312 17.91 -2.39 15.93
N ARG A 313 17.19 -1.32 15.65
CA ARG A 313 17.72 0.00 15.28
C ARG A 313 16.82 1.12 15.77
N ASP A 314 17.31 2.35 15.76
CA ASP A 314 16.51 3.52 16.09
C ASP A 314 15.35 3.70 15.09
N PHE A 315 14.21 4.15 15.59
CA PHE A 315 13.07 4.56 14.81
C PHE A 315 13.06 6.08 14.69
N PHE A 316 12.82 6.57 13.48
CA PHE A 316 12.73 7.99 13.18
C PHE A 316 11.35 8.35 12.66
N THR A 317 10.75 9.38 13.24
CA THR A 317 9.57 10.04 12.66
C THR A 317 10.06 10.99 11.57
N THR A 318 9.54 10.84 10.35
CA THR A 318 9.96 11.58 9.16
C THR A 318 8.80 12.33 8.51
N THR A 319 9.10 13.16 7.51
CA THR A 319 8.09 13.83 6.69
C THR A 319 7.37 12.88 5.71
N SER A 320 7.83 11.62 5.59
CA SER A 320 7.22 10.56 4.77
C SER A 320 6.71 9.38 5.62
N PRO A 321 5.69 9.59 6.48
CA PRO A 321 5.33 8.66 7.56
C PRO A 321 4.86 7.29 7.10
N SER A 322 4.38 7.12 5.87
CA SER A 322 3.99 5.80 5.35
C SER A 322 5.18 4.85 5.13
N MET A 323 6.41 5.37 5.20
CA MET A 323 7.66 4.63 5.07
C MET A 323 8.37 4.47 6.44
N ASP A 324 7.81 5.02 7.54
CA ASP A 324 8.35 4.90 8.89
C ASP A 324 8.05 3.51 9.45
N ILE A 325 8.92 2.56 9.13
CA ILE A 325 8.79 1.15 9.53
C ILE A 325 10.15 0.56 9.92
N LEU A 326 10.12 -0.41 10.83
CA LEU A 326 11.25 -1.29 11.14
C LEU A 326 10.99 -2.73 10.69
N ILE A 327 9.73 -3.10 10.44
CA ILE A 327 9.33 -4.41 9.94
C ILE A 327 8.55 -4.24 8.64
N SER A 328 9.12 -4.73 7.55
CA SER A 328 8.51 -4.70 6.20
C SER A 328 7.79 -6.01 5.92
N SER A 329 6.48 -6.03 6.13
CA SER A 329 5.69 -7.28 6.22
C SER A 329 5.69 -8.11 4.94
N ASN A 330 5.63 -7.48 3.74
CA ASN A 330 5.56 -8.25 2.49
C ASN A 330 6.94 -8.67 1.95
N LEU A 331 8.04 -8.30 2.59
CA LEU A 331 9.35 -8.85 2.25
C LEU A 331 9.36 -10.39 2.42
N GLU A 332 8.58 -10.90 3.38
CA GLU A 332 8.36 -12.33 3.57
C GLU A 332 7.88 -13.03 2.28
N ARG A 333 6.98 -12.38 1.51
CA ARG A 333 6.52 -12.92 0.22
C ARG A 333 7.63 -12.92 -0.84
N LEU A 334 8.48 -11.88 -0.88
CA LEU A 334 9.64 -11.87 -1.78
C LEU A 334 10.58 -13.02 -1.45
N LEU A 335 10.88 -13.25 -0.17
CA LEU A 335 11.73 -14.37 0.27
C LEU A 335 11.15 -15.73 -0.14
N PHE A 336 9.84 -15.90 0.01
CA PHE A 336 9.14 -17.10 -0.41
C PHE A 336 9.28 -17.35 -1.92
N PHE A 337 9.06 -16.31 -2.74
CA PHE A 337 9.17 -16.42 -4.18
C PHE A 337 10.63 -16.63 -4.66
N ALA A 338 11.58 -15.89 -4.10
CA ALA A 338 13.00 -15.98 -4.48
C ALA A 338 13.66 -17.30 -4.05
N SER A 339 13.12 -17.95 -3.01
CA SER A 339 13.56 -19.28 -2.55
C SER A 339 12.84 -20.44 -3.24
N ASP A 340 12.20 -20.21 -4.39
CA ASP A 340 11.42 -21.21 -5.13
C ASP A 340 10.30 -21.85 -4.26
N PHE A 341 9.56 -20.99 -3.57
CA PHE A 341 8.45 -21.35 -2.69
C PHE A 341 8.88 -22.25 -1.50
N ASN A 342 10.02 -21.95 -0.88
CA ASN A 342 10.53 -22.69 0.27
C ASN A 342 9.93 -22.17 1.59
N ASP A 343 8.82 -22.75 2.01
CA ASP A 343 8.08 -22.41 3.22
C ASP A 343 8.88 -22.65 4.52
N LYS A 344 9.71 -23.68 4.57
CA LYS A 344 10.54 -23.99 5.74
C LYS A 344 11.60 -22.93 5.98
N LEU A 345 12.27 -22.48 4.90
CA LEU A 345 13.24 -21.39 4.99
C LEU A 345 12.56 -20.11 5.49
N VAL A 346 11.41 -19.75 4.93
CA VAL A 346 10.69 -18.54 5.34
C VAL A 346 10.24 -18.62 6.80
N ALA A 347 9.71 -19.77 7.24
CA ALA A 347 9.33 -19.99 8.64
C ALA A 347 10.52 -19.82 9.58
N GLU A 348 11.71 -20.33 9.22
CA GLU A 348 12.95 -20.15 9.99
C GLU A 348 13.35 -18.67 10.07
N LEU A 349 13.40 -17.95 8.93
CA LEU A 349 13.80 -16.55 8.90
C LEU A 349 12.83 -15.66 9.71
N MET A 350 11.52 -15.89 9.59
CA MET A 350 10.52 -15.15 10.37
C MET A 350 10.57 -15.52 11.86
N GLY A 351 10.92 -16.74 12.19
CA GLY A 351 11.22 -17.18 13.56
C GLY A 351 12.38 -16.38 14.16
N LYS A 352 13.50 -16.28 13.46
CA LYS A 352 14.67 -15.45 13.87
C LYS A 352 14.31 -13.98 13.99
N LEU A 353 13.55 -13.43 13.05
CA LEU A 353 13.09 -12.04 13.14
C LEU A 353 12.29 -11.79 14.43
N ASN A 354 11.46 -12.74 14.85
CA ASN A 354 10.65 -12.61 16.06
C ASN A 354 11.48 -12.72 17.33
N THR A 355 12.43 -13.66 17.40
CA THR A 355 13.22 -13.97 18.62
C THR A 355 14.47 -13.13 18.76
N GLU A 356 15.18 -12.87 17.64
CA GLU A 356 16.50 -12.22 17.62
C GLU A 356 16.41 -10.78 17.07
N GLY A 357 15.31 -10.44 16.38
CA GLY A 357 15.12 -9.16 15.70
C GLY A 357 15.91 -9.02 14.38
N SER A 358 16.59 -10.10 13.95
CA SER A 358 17.39 -10.08 12.73
C SER A 358 17.45 -11.46 12.07
N TYR A 359 17.78 -11.48 10.78
CA TYR A 359 18.12 -12.68 10.02
C TYR A 359 19.07 -12.34 8.87
N LYS A 360 19.70 -13.36 8.30
CA LYS A 360 20.45 -13.27 7.05
C LYS A 360 19.93 -14.32 6.06
N VAL A 361 19.68 -13.89 4.85
CA VAL A 361 19.26 -14.78 3.74
C VAL A 361 20.45 -15.55 3.21
N ALA A 362 20.25 -16.80 2.80
CA ALA A 362 21.29 -17.60 2.15
C ALA A 362 21.77 -16.95 0.85
N GLU A 363 23.06 -17.09 0.53
CA GLU A 363 23.71 -16.38 -0.59
C GLU A 363 23.07 -16.69 -1.95
N ASP A 364 22.67 -17.94 -2.19
CA ASP A 364 22.02 -18.38 -3.43
C ASP A 364 20.63 -17.74 -3.62
N VAL A 365 19.85 -17.58 -2.55
CA VAL A 365 18.55 -16.89 -2.58
C VAL A 365 18.76 -15.40 -2.73
N PHE A 366 19.73 -14.82 -2.00
CA PHE A 366 20.00 -13.39 -2.10
C PHE A 366 20.52 -12.98 -3.48
N ALA A 367 21.34 -13.79 -4.13
CA ALA A 367 21.82 -13.53 -5.47
C ALA A 367 20.68 -13.37 -6.50
N LYS A 368 19.59 -14.14 -6.37
CA LYS A 368 18.40 -13.97 -7.21
C LYS A 368 17.69 -12.63 -6.96
N ILE A 369 17.66 -12.19 -5.69
CA ILE A 369 17.07 -10.90 -5.30
C ILE A 369 17.94 -9.75 -5.82
N GLU A 370 19.25 -9.78 -5.60
CA GLU A 370 20.20 -8.75 -6.01
C GLU A 370 20.24 -8.56 -7.54
N ALA A 371 20.07 -9.64 -8.29
CA ALA A 371 19.99 -9.58 -9.75
C ALA A 371 18.82 -8.71 -10.25
N GLU A 372 17.72 -8.62 -9.47
CA GLU A 372 16.50 -7.92 -9.88
C GLU A 372 16.29 -6.57 -9.15
N PHE A 373 16.86 -6.40 -7.95
CA PHE A 373 16.63 -5.22 -7.10
C PHE A 373 17.88 -4.37 -6.93
N ASP A 374 17.67 -3.06 -6.80
CA ASP A 374 18.59 -2.08 -6.25
C ASP A 374 17.85 -1.29 -5.15
N ALA A 375 18.58 -0.55 -4.32
CA ALA A 375 17.97 0.23 -3.25
C ALA A 375 18.79 1.49 -2.93
N GLY A 376 18.10 2.46 -2.33
CA GLY A 376 18.72 3.67 -1.81
C GLY A 376 17.85 4.28 -0.71
N CYS A 377 18.37 5.28 -0.02
CA CYS A 377 17.64 6.03 0.97
C CYS A 377 17.86 7.54 0.84
N CYS A 378 16.87 8.29 1.30
CA CYS A 378 16.82 9.73 1.25
C CYS A 378 16.30 10.25 2.60
N ASP A 379 16.95 11.23 3.19
CA ASP A 379 16.48 11.92 4.39
C ASP A 379 15.52 13.07 4.04
N ASP A 380 14.93 13.68 5.09
CA ASP A 380 13.92 14.74 4.92
C ASP A 380 14.48 15.99 4.23
N SER A 381 15.75 16.34 4.46
CA SER A 381 16.39 17.48 3.82
C SER A 381 16.51 17.30 2.31
N HIS A 382 17.03 16.14 1.89
CA HIS A 382 17.13 15.81 0.46
C HIS A 382 15.77 15.63 -0.20
N ALA A 383 14.75 15.14 0.53
CA ALA A 383 13.39 15.07 0.03
C ALA A 383 12.81 16.47 -0.21
N ALA A 384 13.03 17.42 0.71
CA ALA A 384 12.63 18.82 0.54
C ALA A 384 13.32 19.49 -0.67
N ASP A 385 14.64 19.28 -0.81
CA ASP A 385 15.37 19.76 -1.98
C ASP A 385 14.82 19.20 -3.30
N THR A 386 14.41 17.93 -3.29
CA THR A 386 13.84 17.25 -4.46
C THR A 386 12.46 17.81 -4.81
N ILE A 387 11.60 18.09 -3.83
CA ILE A 387 10.30 18.77 -4.06
C ILE A 387 10.54 20.13 -4.73
N ASN A 388 11.44 20.93 -4.18
CA ASN A 388 11.76 22.26 -4.71
C ASN A 388 12.31 22.19 -6.15
N LYS A 389 13.24 21.26 -6.41
CA LYS A 389 13.83 21.05 -7.73
C LYS A 389 12.78 20.64 -8.77
N LEU A 390 11.97 19.62 -8.47
CA LEU A 390 10.92 19.16 -9.38
C LEU A 390 9.92 20.27 -9.71
N TRP A 391 9.55 21.05 -8.70
CA TRP A 391 8.65 22.18 -8.92
C TRP A 391 9.26 23.26 -9.81
N LYS A 392 10.51 23.68 -9.57
CA LYS A 392 11.18 24.73 -10.32
C LYS A 392 11.57 24.32 -11.73
N ASP A 393 12.09 23.11 -11.88
CA ASP A 393 12.73 22.69 -13.14
C ASP A 393 11.74 21.99 -14.07
N GLU A 394 10.74 21.28 -13.51
CA GLU A 394 9.81 20.44 -14.29
C GLU A 394 8.35 20.82 -14.10
N ASN A 395 8.05 21.87 -13.28
CA ASN A 395 6.68 22.29 -12.92
C ASN A 395 5.81 21.15 -12.39
N TYR A 396 6.42 20.21 -11.65
CA TYR A 396 5.75 19.05 -11.06
C TYR A 396 5.75 19.14 -9.54
N LEU A 397 4.56 19.23 -8.95
CA LEU A 397 4.37 19.27 -7.50
C LEU A 397 4.19 17.84 -6.98
N CYS A 398 5.12 17.36 -6.16
CA CYS A 398 5.05 16.02 -5.56
C CYS A 398 4.96 16.05 -4.02
N ASP A 399 4.49 14.94 -3.46
CA ASP A 399 4.53 14.71 -2.02
C ASP A 399 5.91 14.25 -1.54
N THR A 400 6.06 14.19 -0.22
CA THR A 400 7.32 13.80 0.44
C THR A 400 7.78 12.38 0.12
N HIS A 401 6.86 11.42 -0.03
CA HIS A 401 7.19 10.03 -0.37
C HIS A 401 7.67 9.91 -1.82
N THR A 402 6.98 10.58 -2.75
CA THR A 402 7.38 10.65 -4.16
C THR A 402 8.75 11.30 -4.29
N ALA A 403 9.02 12.36 -3.52
CA ALA A 403 10.33 13.02 -3.50
C ALA A 403 11.46 12.07 -3.08
N VAL A 404 11.25 11.23 -2.06
CA VAL A 404 12.20 10.18 -1.68
C VAL A 404 12.48 9.22 -2.84
N ALA A 405 11.44 8.78 -3.55
CA ALA A 405 11.61 7.87 -4.68
C ALA A 405 12.37 8.52 -5.85
N VAL A 406 12.03 9.77 -6.18
CA VAL A 406 12.72 10.52 -7.26
C VAL A 406 14.19 10.73 -6.91
N ARG A 407 14.52 11.11 -5.68
CA ARG A 407 15.91 11.28 -5.24
C ARG A 407 16.70 9.97 -5.35
N VAL A 408 16.14 8.89 -4.85
CA VAL A 408 16.79 7.56 -4.92
C VAL A 408 16.97 7.11 -6.38
N TYR A 409 16.01 7.39 -7.24
CA TYR A 409 16.15 7.13 -8.70
C TYR A 409 17.27 7.98 -9.30
N GLU A 410 17.35 9.28 -9.03
CA GLU A 410 18.40 10.15 -9.54
C GLU A 410 19.80 9.68 -9.08
N ASP A 411 19.93 9.30 -7.80
CA ASP A 411 21.18 8.73 -7.26
C ASP A 411 21.53 7.37 -7.89
N TYR A 412 20.53 6.51 -8.15
CA TYR A 412 20.71 5.25 -8.88
C TYR A 412 21.23 5.50 -10.29
N ARG A 413 20.57 6.38 -11.05
CA ARG A 413 20.94 6.71 -12.43
C ARG A 413 22.34 7.31 -12.51
N ALA A 414 22.67 8.24 -11.62
CA ALA A 414 23.99 8.87 -11.56
C ALA A 414 25.11 7.85 -11.25
N ARG A 415 24.83 6.86 -10.40
CA ARG A 415 25.79 5.84 -10.00
C ARG A 415 25.99 4.74 -11.04
N THR A 416 24.92 4.35 -11.74
CA THR A 416 24.94 3.19 -12.64
C THR A 416 25.07 3.56 -14.12
N GLY A 417 24.69 4.77 -14.50
CA GLY A 417 24.54 5.17 -15.90
C GLY A 417 23.34 4.50 -16.61
N ASP A 418 22.43 3.87 -15.88
CA ASP A 418 21.24 3.22 -16.46
C ASP A 418 20.23 4.28 -16.93
N GLU A 419 19.98 4.32 -18.22
CA GLU A 419 19.03 5.24 -18.87
C GLU A 419 17.68 4.59 -19.21
N THR A 420 17.44 3.37 -18.75
CA THR A 420 16.17 2.66 -18.96
C THR A 420 14.99 3.50 -18.44
N PRO A 421 13.95 3.76 -19.27
CA PRO A 421 12.77 4.50 -18.82
C PRO A 421 12.23 3.93 -17.52
N THR A 422 12.02 4.79 -16.52
CA THR A 422 11.68 4.36 -15.18
C THR A 422 10.28 4.85 -14.80
N VAL A 423 9.43 3.92 -14.38
CA VAL A 423 8.16 4.21 -13.71
C VAL A 423 8.45 4.46 -12.23
N ILE A 424 8.15 5.66 -11.76
CA ILE A 424 8.30 6.05 -10.35
C ILE A 424 6.90 6.16 -9.76
N ALA A 425 6.61 5.37 -8.73
CA ALA A 425 5.31 5.39 -8.07
C ALA A 425 5.13 6.69 -7.27
N SER A 426 4.21 7.56 -7.72
CA SER A 426 3.75 8.75 -7.00
C SER A 426 2.56 8.34 -6.13
N THR A 427 2.79 8.26 -4.81
CA THR A 427 1.94 7.49 -3.90
C THR A 427 0.95 8.29 -3.09
N ALA A 428 1.07 9.61 -3.07
CA ALA A 428 0.13 10.49 -2.36
C ALA A 428 0.06 11.88 -3.02
N SER A 429 -1.06 12.56 -2.81
CA SER A 429 -1.17 13.97 -3.18
C SER A 429 -0.27 14.84 -2.29
N PRO A 430 0.44 15.84 -2.84
CA PRO A 430 1.23 16.80 -2.07
C PRO A 430 0.39 17.54 -1.02
N PHE A 431 -0.89 17.70 -1.27
CA PHE A 431 -1.84 18.37 -0.36
C PHE A 431 -2.14 17.58 0.93
N LYS A 432 -1.74 16.33 1.04
CA LYS A 432 -1.78 15.58 2.31
C LYS A 432 -0.64 15.94 3.26
N PHE A 433 0.40 16.56 2.73
CA PHE A 433 1.63 16.91 3.44
C PHE A 433 1.96 18.40 3.23
N CYS A 434 0.92 19.26 3.21
CA CYS A 434 1.04 20.68 2.88
C CYS A 434 2.18 21.38 3.62
N ARG A 435 2.32 21.20 4.95
CA ARG A 435 3.36 21.85 5.75
C ARG A 435 4.75 21.57 5.18
N SER A 436 5.11 20.31 5.02
CA SER A 436 6.41 19.91 4.50
C SER A 436 6.65 20.38 3.06
N VAL A 437 5.59 20.38 2.24
CA VAL A 437 5.69 20.83 0.84
C VAL A 437 5.84 22.35 0.77
N ILE A 438 5.06 23.12 1.54
CA ILE A 438 5.17 24.60 1.62
C ILE A 438 6.57 24.99 2.09
N GLU A 439 7.07 24.38 3.16
CA GLU A 439 8.44 24.64 3.68
C GLU A 439 9.50 24.31 2.62
N ALA A 440 9.39 23.19 1.93
CA ALA A 440 10.29 22.81 0.85
C ALA A 440 10.33 23.84 -0.30
N LEU A 441 9.17 24.47 -0.58
CA LEU A 441 9.06 25.53 -1.60
C LEU A 441 9.48 26.92 -1.08
N GLY A 442 9.86 27.06 0.20
CA GLY A 442 10.23 28.33 0.83
C GLY A 442 9.02 29.22 1.17
N GLY A 443 7.83 28.64 1.27
CA GLY A 443 6.61 29.33 1.67
C GLY A 443 6.50 29.53 3.19
N THR A 444 5.51 30.32 3.61
CA THR A 444 5.22 30.59 5.02
C THR A 444 4.02 29.73 5.47
N LEU A 445 4.14 29.11 6.63
CA LEU A 445 3.07 28.30 7.22
C LEU A 445 2.06 29.19 7.96
N GLU A 446 0.79 28.81 7.85
CA GLU A 446 -0.27 29.29 8.71
C GLU A 446 -0.53 28.37 9.91
N ASN A 447 -1.32 28.81 10.88
CA ASN A 447 -1.56 28.04 12.11
C ASN A 447 -2.56 26.88 11.90
N ASP A 448 -3.54 27.09 11.04
CA ASP A 448 -4.58 26.09 10.77
C ASP A 448 -4.22 25.18 9.61
N ASP A 449 -4.38 23.86 9.81
CA ASP A 449 -3.96 22.86 8.83
C ASP A 449 -4.84 22.83 7.56
N VAL A 450 -6.12 23.21 7.67
CA VAL A 450 -7.00 23.29 6.50
C VAL A 450 -6.63 24.48 5.65
N THR A 451 -6.26 25.61 6.28
CA THR A 451 -5.78 26.81 5.58
C THR A 451 -4.51 26.54 4.78
N GLN A 452 -3.67 25.54 5.18
CA GLN A 452 -2.49 25.15 4.39
C GLN A 452 -2.85 24.65 2.97
N LEU A 453 -4.05 24.12 2.75
CA LEU A 453 -4.51 23.75 1.39
C LEU A 453 -4.58 24.97 0.48
N GLU A 454 -5.13 26.08 1.00
CA GLU A 454 -5.22 27.34 0.27
C GLU A 454 -3.84 27.97 0.07
N VAL A 455 -2.99 27.96 1.10
CA VAL A 455 -1.60 28.47 1.02
C VAL A 455 -0.84 27.73 -0.07
N LEU A 456 -0.88 26.40 -0.09
CA LEU A 456 -0.20 25.62 -1.12
C LEU A 456 -0.77 25.88 -2.51
N SER A 457 -2.10 25.97 -2.63
CA SER A 457 -2.75 26.30 -3.91
C SER A 457 -2.35 27.70 -4.42
N GLN A 458 -2.28 28.70 -3.55
CA GLN A 458 -1.86 30.07 -3.92
C GLN A 458 -0.37 30.11 -4.30
N LEU A 459 0.48 29.39 -3.57
CA LEU A 459 1.93 29.34 -3.81
C LEU A 459 2.27 28.70 -5.16
N THR A 460 1.51 27.66 -5.55
CA THR A 460 1.82 26.83 -6.71
C THR A 460 0.89 27.04 -7.90
N GLY A 461 -0.30 27.62 -7.70
CA GLY A 461 -1.35 27.66 -8.72
C GLY A 461 -2.03 26.29 -8.95
N VAL A 462 -1.63 25.25 -8.24
CA VAL A 462 -2.25 23.90 -8.33
C VAL A 462 -3.47 23.86 -7.40
N PRO A 463 -4.67 23.45 -7.87
CA PRO A 463 -5.83 23.37 -7.01
C PRO A 463 -5.73 22.19 -6.03
N ALA A 464 -6.19 22.40 -4.79
CA ALA A 464 -6.32 21.31 -3.83
C ALA A 464 -7.33 20.26 -4.34
N PRO A 465 -7.04 18.96 -4.21
CA PRO A 465 -7.98 17.89 -4.57
C PRO A 465 -9.32 18.05 -3.84
N ALA A 466 -10.42 17.88 -4.57
CA ALA A 466 -11.77 18.06 -4.03
C ALA A 466 -12.03 17.26 -2.73
N PRO A 467 -11.57 15.99 -2.57
CA PRO A 467 -11.75 15.26 -1.32
C PRO A 467 -11.05 15.88 -0.10
N LEU A 468 -9.92 16.58 -0.31
CA LEU A 468 -9.21 17.28 0.76
C LEU A 468 -9.83 18.65 1.04
N ALA A 469 -10.19 19.40 0.00
CA ALA A 469 -10.88 20.68 0.14
C ALA A 469 -12.23 20.54 0.88
N ALA A 470 -12.94 19.44 0.64
CA ALA A 470 -14.21 19.12 1.32
C ALA A 470 -14.08 18.86 2.84
N LEU A 471 -12.87 18.80 3.38
CA LEU A 471 -12.65 18.66 4.84
C LEU A 471 -12.83 20.00 5.56
N ALA A 472 -12.78 21.12 4.83
CA ALA A 472 -13.01 22.43 5.42
C ALA A 472 -14.40 22.50 6.07
N GLY A 473 -14.44 22.88 7.35
CA GLY A 473 -15.68 22.98 8.12
C GLY A 473 -16.28 21.65 8.60
N LYS A 474 -15.70 20.48 8.29
CA LYS A 474 -16.14 19.21 8.87
C LYS A 474 -15.82 19.14 10.36
N THR A 475 -16.80 18.68 11.14
CA THR A 475 -16.63 18.48 12.57
C THR A 475 -16.15 17.06 12.85
N PRO A 476 -15.11 16.86 13.68
CA PRO A 476 -14.69 15.53 14.13
C PRO A 476 -15.84 14.76 14.78
N ARG A 477 -16.01 13.51 14.39
CA ARG A 477 -17.00 12.56 14.96
C ARG A 477 -16.37 11.67 16.03
N PHE A 478 -15.06 11.44 15.94
CA PHE A 478 -14.31 10.52 16.77
C PHE A 478 -13.23 11.26 17.54
N ASP A 479 -13.27 11.17 18.86
CA ASP A 479 -12.34 11.83 19.78
C ASP A 479 -11.76 10.88 20.84
N ARG A 480 -12.09 9.58 20.73
CA ARG A 480 -11.67 8.58 21.72
C ARG A 480 -10.17 8.37 21.69
N VAL A 481 -9.55 8.49 22.86
CA VAL A 481 -8.11 8.23 23.07
C VAL A 481 -7.97 7.19 24.18
N VAL A 482 -7.22 6.12 23.93
CA VAL A 482 -6.96 5.05 24.89
C VAL A 482 -5.47 4.77 25.07
N ASP A 483 -5.12 4.19 26.21
CA ASP A 483 -3.79 3.63 26.41
C ASP A 483 -3.69 2.25 25.74
N LYS A 484 -2.51 1.88 25.29
CA LYS A 484 -2.28 0.57 24.62
C LYS A 484 -2.67 -0.64 25.50
N ALA A 485 -2.68 -0.48 26.83
CA ALA A 485 -3.12 -1.52 27.74
C ALA A 485 -4.62 -1.77 27.66
N ASP A 486 -5.40 -0.73 27.36
CA ASP A 486 -6.88 -0.74 27.41
C ASP A 486 -7.53 -1.07 26.06
N ILE A 487 -6.75 -1.41 25.04
CA ILE A 487 -7.27 -1.62 23.68
C ILE A 487 -8.35 -2.69 23.60
N LEU A 488 -8.26 -3.76 24.40
CA LEU A 488 -9.28 -4.82 24.42
C LEU A 488 -10.66 -4.31 24.79
N SER A 489 -10.73 -3.26 25.62
CA SER A 489 -12.01 -2.64 26.03
C SER A 489 -12.74 -1.98 24.85
N THR A 490 -12.01 -1.57 23.82
CA THR A 490 -12.58 -0.90 22.64
C THR A 490 -13.32 -1.84 21.70
N VAL A 491 -13.04 -3.16 21.78
CA VAL A 491 -13.69 -4.16 20.90
C VAL A 491 -15.19 -4.21 21.13
N GLY A 492 -15.64 -3.88 22.35
CA GLY A 492 -17.06 -3.77 22.66
C GLY A 492 -17.81 -2.77 21.77
N LEU A 493 -17.13 -1.71 21.30
CA LEU A 493 -17.73 -0.70 20.42
C LEU A 493 -18.19 -1.30 19.07
N LEU A 494 -17.56 -2.41 18.62
CA LEU A 494 -18.00 -3.10 17.42
C LEU A 494 -19.44 -3.63 17.50
N LYS A 495 -19.97 -3.85 18.70
CA LYS A 495 -21.36 -4.30 18.87
C LYS A 495 -22.36 -3.19 18.58
N ASP A 496 -21.96 -1.94 18.83
CA ASP A 496 -22.83 -0.77 18.73
C ASP A 496 -22.85 -0.18 17.31
N LEU A 497 -21.95 -0.63 16.44
CA LEU A 497 -21.89 -0.27 15.02
C LEU A 497 -22.96 -1.06 14.17
#